data_3ec7f3e5025d911bd6f04865eeb2afcf
#
_entry.id   3ec7f3e5025d911bd6f04865eeb2afcf
#
_cell.length_a   1.000
_cell.length_b   1.000
_cell.length_c   1.000
_cell.angle_alpha   90.00
_cell.angle_beta   90.00
_cell.angle_gamma   90.00
#
_symmetry.space_group_name_H-M   'P 1'
#
loop_
_entity.id
_entity.type
_entity.pdbx_description
1 polymer ?
#
loop_
_entity_poly.entity_id
_entity_poly.type
_entity_poly.pdbx_seq_one_letter_code
_entity_poly.pdbx_strand_id
1 'polypeptide(L)'
;MKKLFSVSFEEVVSVENLCSAWQEFIRGKRKKKDVQEFILHLGDEIASLHSDLMSGEYVHGGYRYFRMNDPKPRDIHKASVRDRLLHHAIHRKLYPFFANNFIFDSFSCQNNKGLHRVIKRFEKFSRKISRNSTRTCWILKCDIRKFFASIDHYILTNILRGRILDSRLFNLLEQVIRSFEICHNKGIPLGNLTSQLFANIYMNEFDQFVKHNLHIKYYIRYADDFVLMSNNRFELLDCLPKITTFLSRQLDLSLHPNKIFIKTLASGVDFLGWVHFPYHRVLRTKTKIRMKRLLGRCQSNHAVESYLGMLTHGDAYRLSSELKNLCWLFAQNDQ
;
A
#
# COMPACT_ATOMS: atom_id res chain seq x y z
N MET A 1 -10.10 -26.13 5.79
CA MET A 1 -8.65 -26.28 5.56
C MET A 1 -8.07 -25.03 4.91
N LYS A 2 -6.91 -24.54 5.36
CA LYS A 2 -6.22 -23.43 4.71
C LYS A 2 -5.68 -23.91 3.35
N LYS A 3 -5.97 -23.19 2.26
CA LYS A 3 -5.42 -23.50 0.93
C LYS A 3 -3.91 -23.31 0.95
N LEU A 4 -3.15 -24.28 0.40
CA LEU A 4 -1.69 -24.26 0.33
C LEU A 4 -1.23 -23.82 -1.05
N PHE A 5 -0.07 -23.18 -1.11
CA PHE A 5 0.58 -22.73 -2.34
C PHE A 5 1.32 -23.92 -2.97
N SER A 6 1.02 -24.23 -4.23
CA SER A 6 1.49 -25.44 -4.93
C SER A 6 2.55 -25.17 -6.00
N VAL A 7 2.86 -23.90 -6.30
CA VAL A 7 3.90 -23.57 -7.29
C VAL A 7 5.27 -23.84 -6.68
N SER A 8 6.12 -24.56 -7.41
CA SER A 8 7.45 -24.94 -6.94
C SER A 8 8.46 -23.78 -6.99
N PHE A 9 9.57 -23.96 -6.31
CA PHE A 9 10.72 -23.05 -6.37
C PHE A 9 11.19 -22.88 -7.83
N GLU A 10 11.37 -23.99 -8.55
CA GLU A 10 11.83 -24.01 -9.95
C GLU A 10 10.93 -23.18 -10.86
N GLU A 11 9.62 -23.26 -10.68
CA GLU A 11 8.67 -22.44 -11.45
C GLU A 11 8.78 -20.94 -11.14
N VAL A 12 9.11 -20.57 -9.89
CA VAL A 12 9.29 -19.17 -9.49
C VAL A 12 10.57 -18.59 -10.09
N VAL A 13 11.67 -19.36 -10.10
CA VAL A 13 12.99 -18.89 -10.55
C VAL A 13 13.30 -19.24 -12.00
N SER A 14 12.38 -19.89 -12.72
CA SER A 14 12.58 -20.28 -14.13
C SER A 14 12.91 -19.07 -15.01
N VAL A 15 13.72 -19.31 -16.04
CA VAL A 15 14.11 -18.28 -17.01
C VAL A 15 12.89 -17.64 -17.65
N GLU A 16 11.84 -18.43 -17.99
CA GLU A 16 10.60 -17.91 -18.56
C GLU A 16 9.89 -16.95 -17.58
N ASN A 17 9.85 -17.29 -16.28
CA ASN A 17 9.25 -16.41 -15.28
C ASN A 17 10.07 -15.15 -15.07
N LEU A 18 11.40 -15.25 -15.07
CA LEU A 18 12.32 -14.09 -14.98
C LEU A 18 12.18 -13.17 -16.19
N CYS A 19 12.13 -13.71 -17.41
CA CYS A 19 11.89 -12.93 -18.62
C CYS A 19 10.52 -12.23 -18.59
N SER A 20 9.48 -12.94 -18.17
CA SER A 20 8.14 -12.36 -18.02
C SER A 20 8.10 -11.28 -16.94
N ALA A 21 8.77 -11.51 -15.81
CA ALA A 21 8.94 -10.52 -14.73
C ALA A 21 9.70 -9.27 -15.20
N TRP A 22 10.71 -9.45 -16.05
CA TRP A 22 11.43 -8.34 -16.68
C TRP A 22 10.50 -7.46 -17.52
N GLN A 23 9.66 -8.06 -18.37
CA GLN A 23 8.70 -7.32 -19.20
C GLN A 23 7.73 -6.49 -18.37
N GLU A 24 7.33 -6.98 -17.20
CA GLU A 24 6.50 -6.20 -16.26
C GLU A 24 7.31 -5.12 -15.55
N PHE A 25 8.50 -5.46 -15.08
CA PHE A 25 9.37 -4.55 -14.35
C PHE A 25 9.76 -3.31 -15.16
N ILE A 26 10.09 -3.47 -16.45
CA ILE A 26 10.63 -2.42 -17.31
C ILE A 26 9.60 -1.35 -17.69
N ARG A 27 8.30 -1.61 -17.51
CA ARG A 27 7.23 -0.65 -17.87
C ARG A 27 7.42 0.68 -17.16
N GLY A 28 7.56 1.75 -17.93
CA GLY A 28 7.79 3.11 -17.42
C GLY A 28 9.17 3.36 -16.79
N LYS A 29 10.13 2.40 -16.89
CA LYS A 29 11.46 2.52 -16.28
C LYS A 29 12.62 2.48 -17.27
N ARG A 30 12.37 2.29 -18.56
CA ARG A 30 13.42 2.17 -19.61
C ARG A 30 14.44 3.32 -19.64
N LYS A 31 14.01 4.54 -19.25
CA LYS A 31 14.87 5.74 -19.22
C LYS A 31 15.69 5.89 -17.93
N LYS A 32 15.59 4.97 -16.96
CA LYS A 32 16.38 5.03 -15.73
C LYS A 32 17.77 4.47 -15.96
N LYS A 33 18.82 5.20 -15.54
CA LYS A 33 20.23 4.86 -15.77
C LYS A 33 20.58 3.44 -15.34
N ASP A 34 20.22 3.07 -14.09
CA ASP A 34 20.44 1.73 -13.54
C ASP A 34 19.72 0.61 -14.34
N VAL A 35 18.59 0.93 -14.97
CA VAL A 35 17.86 -0.02 -15.82
C VAL A 35 18.51 -0.12 -17.21
N GLN A 36 18.98 1.00 -17.77
CA GLN A 36 19.69 1.00 -19.04
C GLN A 36 21.01 0.20 -18.97
N GLU A 37 21.77 0.37 -17.88
CA GLU A 37 22.98 -0.41 -17.62
C GLU A 37 22.68 -1.91 -17.57
N PHE A 38 21.61 -2.33 -16.89
CA PHE A 38 21.19 -3.74 -16.82
C PHE A 38 20.72 -4.28 -18.18
N ILE A 39 20.08 -3.46 -19.03
CA ILE A 39 19.62 -3.86 -20.36
C ILE A 39 20.79 -4.28 -21.26
N LEU A 40 21.96 -3.63 -21.15
CA LEU A 40 23.13 -3.94 -21.98
C LEU A 40 23.60 -5.38 -21.83
N HIS A 41 23.38 -5.97 -20.66
CA HIS A 41 23.80 -7.33 -20.31
C HIS A 41 22.61 -8.23 -19.91
N LEU A 42 21.42 -7.92 -20.40
CA LEU A 42 20.15 -8.53 -19.93
C LEU A 42 20.16 -10.07 -19.95
N GLY A 43 20.69 -10.66 -21.02
CA GLY A 43 20.75 -12.12 -21.16
C GLY A 43 21.64 -12.75 -20.10
N ASP A 44 22.84 -12.23 -19.94
CA ASP A 44 23.84 -12.71 -18.98
C ASP A 44 23.36 -12.52 -17.54
N GLU A 45 22.73 -11.37 -17.26
CA GLU A 45 22.17 -11.04 -15.93
C GLU A 45 21.03 -11.98 -15.53
N ILE A 46 20.13 -12.32 -16.48
CA ILE A 46 19.05 -13.28 -16.21
C ILE A 46 19.62 -14.70 -16.03
N ALA A 47 20.56 -15.12 -16.88
CA ALA A 47 21.21 -16.43 -16.78
C ALA A 47 21.99 -16.57 -15.46
N SER A 48 22.76 -15.56 -15.09
CA SER A 48 23.49 -15.51 -13.82
C SER A 48 22.52 -15.55 -12.62
N LEU A 49 21.46 -14.74 -12.63
CA LEU A 49 20.47 -14.74 -11.55
C LEU A 49 19.82 -16.11 -11.40
N HIS A 50 19.43 -16.74 -12.50
CA HIS A 50 18.85 -18.09 -12.50
C HIS A 50 19.85 -19.12 -11.94
N SER A 51 21.11 -19.10 -12.39
CA SER A 51 22.15 -20.00 -11.92
C SER A 51 22.37 -19.88 -10.41
N ASP A 52 22.54 -18.65 -9.90
CA ASP A 52 22.77 -18.40 -8.47
C ASP A 52 21.58 -18.83 -7.61
N LEU A 53 20.34 -18.65 -8.12
CA LEU A 53 19.14 -19.13 -7.43
C LEU A 53 19.09 -20.66 -7.39
N MET A 54 19.40 -21.33 -8.51
CA MET A 54 19.37 -22.79 -8.60
C MET A 54 20.46 -23.45 -7.76
N SER A 55 21.68 -22.87 -7.71
CA SER A 55 22.80 -23.35 -6.89
C SER A 55 22.65 -23.02 -5.40
N GLY A 56 21.76 -22.07 -5.04
CA GLY A 56 21.62 -21.56 -3.67
C GLY A 56 22.67 -20.49 -3.29
N GLU A 57 23.45 -20.00 -4.25
CA GLU A 57 24.48 -18.97 -4.06
C GLU A 57 23.93 -17.53 -4.13
N TYR A 58 22.63 -17.37 -4.43
CA TYR A 58 22.03 -16.04 -4.49
C TYR A 58 22.18 -15.30 -3.16
N VAL A 59 22.71 -14.09 -3.24
CA VAL A 59 22.80 -13.14 -2.13
C VAL A 59 22.10 -11.84 -2.55
N HIS A 60 21.22 -11.31 -1.70
CA HIS A 60 20.55 -10.05 -1.95
C HIS A 60 21.53 -8.88 -1.93
N GLY A 61 21.55 -8.05 -2.97
CA GLY A 61 22.54 -6.99 -3.20
C GLY A 61 22.38 -5.71 -2.36
N GLY A 62 21.54 -5.73 -1.33
CA GLY A 62 21.33 -4.58 -0.47
C GLY A 62 20.44 -3.48 -1.08
N TYR A 63 20.44 -2.28 -0.47
CA TYR A 63 19.49 -1.22 -0.78
C TYR A 63 20.18 0.14 -0.91
N ARG A 64 19.77 0.90 -1.94
CA ARG A 64 20.12 2.30 -2.05
C ARG A 64 19.08 3.14 -1.32
N TYR A 65 19.49 3.85 -0.29
CA TYR A 65 18.64 4.78 0.46
C TYR A 65 18.49 6.12 -0.27
N PHE A 66 17.27 6.66 -0.24
CA PHE A 66 16.99 8.07 -0.54
C PHE A 66 15.70 8.54 0.15
N ARG A 67 15.65 9.81 0.47
CA ARG A 67 14.49 10.42 1.12
C ARG A 67 13.60 11.11 0.11
N MET A 68 12.32 10.75 0.09
CA MET A 68 11.28 11.43 -0.69
C MET A 68 10.47 12.33 0.26
N ASN A 69 10.41 13.64 -0.04
CA ASN A 69 9.79 14.62 0.85
C ASN A 69 8.33 14.94 0.51
N ASP A 70 7.84 14.57 -0.67
CA ASP A 70 6.47 14.83 -1.11
C ASP A 70 5.68 13.53 -1.33
N PRO A 71 4.45 13.43 -0.84
CA PRO A 71 3.61 14.33 -0.02
C PRO A 71 3.95 14.36 1.47
N LYS A 72 4.74 13.42 1.95
CA LYS A 72 5.25 13.30 3.32
C LYS A 72 6.67 12.74 3.25
N PRO A 73 7.55 13.13 4.17
CA PRO A 73 8.86 12.50 4.26
C PRO A 73 8.73 10.98 4.38
N ARG A 74 9.41 10.27 3.49
CA ARG A 74 9.51 8.81 3.48
C ARG A 74 10.93 8.40 3.14
N ASP A 75 11.45 7.50 3.92
CA ASP A 75 12.73 6.86 3.66
C ASP A 75 12.48 5.68 2.73
N ILE A 76 13.04 5.75 1.52
CA ILE A 76 12.88 4.75 0.47
C ILE A 76 14.17 3.94 0.35
N HIS A 77 14.03 2.63 0.35
CA HIS A 77 15.14 1.70 0.23
C HIS A 77 14.96 0.90 -1.07
N LYS A 78 15.65 1.35 -2.11
CA LYS A 78 15.53 0.78 -3.46
C LYS A 78 16.56 -0.34 -3.62
N ALA A 79 16.10 -1.56 -3.83
CA ALA A 79 16.95 -2.71 -4.17
C ALA A 79 17.63 -2.54 -5.55
N SER A 80 18.68 -3.32 -5.83
CA SER A 80 19.34 -3.39 -7.13
C SER A 80 18.37 -3.74 -8.25
N VAL A 81 18.75 -3.57 -9.51
CA VAL A 81 17.87 -3.98 -10.64
C VAL A 81 17.68 -5.50 -10.63
N ARG A 82 18.75 -6.25 -10.34
CA ARG A 82 18.77 -7.70 -10.25
C ARG A 82 17.80 -8.22 -9.18
N ASP A 83 17.83 -7.63 -7.98
CA ASP A 83 16.92 -8.02 -6.89
C ASP A 83 15.48 -7.63 -7.18
N ARG A 84 15.26 -6.44 -7.79
CA ARG A 84 13.91 -6.02 -8.18
C ARG A 84 13.31 -6.93 -9.25
N LEU A 85 14.14 -7.49 -10.17
CA LEU A 85 13.69 -8.49 -11.12
C LEU A 85 13.22 -9.75 -10.39
N LEU A 86 13.99 -10.25 -9.43
CA LEU A 86 13.60 -11.38 -8.57
C LEU A 86 12.31 -11.07 -7.79
N HIS A 87 12.20 -9.87 -7.21
CA HIS A 87 10.97 -9.44 -6.52
C HIS A 87 9.74 -9.46 -7.43
N HIS A 88 9.89 -9.10 -8.71
CA HIS A 88 8.82 -9.23 -9.69
C HIS A 88 8.49 -10.68 -10.00
N ALA A 89 9.48 -11.55 -10.17
CA ALA A 89 9.28 -12.98 -10.42
C ALA A 89 8.53 -13.68 -9.26
N ILE A 90 8.94 -13.41 -8.03
CA ILE A 90 8.27 -13.86 -6.81
C ILE A 90 6.82 -13.34 -6.77
N HIS A 91 6.62 -12.04 -6.96
CA HIS A 91 5.31 -11.41 -6.90
C HIS A 91 4.34 -12.00 -7.94
N ARG A 92 4.80 -12.22 -9.17
CA ARG A 92 3.97 -12.81 -10.25
C ARG A 92 3.33 -14.12 -9.85
N LYS A 93 4.08 -14.99 -9.16
CA LYS A 93 3.62 -16.32 -8.76
C LYS A 93 2.83 -16.29 -7.45
N LEU A 94 3.29 -15.53 -6.45
CA LEU A 94 2.66 -15.51 -5.12
C LEU A 94 1.38 -14.65 -5.08
N TYR A 95 1.37 -13.49 -5.76
CA TYR A 95 0.27 -12.55 -5.67
C TYR A 95 -1.10 -13.16 -6.02
N PRO A 96 -1.30 -13.91 -7.12
CA PRO A 96 -2.61 -14.48 -7.45
C PRO A 96 -3.15 -15.41 -6.36
N PHE A 97 -2.25 -16.18 -5.73
CA PHE A 97 -2.63 -17.08 -4.65
C PHE A 97 -3.08 -16.33 -3.39
N PHE A 98 -2.26 -15.37 -2.92
CA PHE A 98 -2.59 -14.62 -1.71
C PHE A 98 -3.75 -13.66 -1.91
N ALA A 99 -3.87 -13.02 -3.08
CA ALA A 99 -4.94 -12.08 -3.40
C ALA A 99 -6.34 -12.72 -3.29
N ASN A 100 -6.48 -14.01 -3.59
CA ASN A 100 -7.72 -14.74 -3.43
C ASN A 100 -8.15 -14.92 -1.96
N ASN A 101 -7.23 -14.72 -1.02
CA ASN A 101 -7.52 -14.82 0.41
C ASN A 101 -7.73 -13.44 1.06
N PHE A 102 -7.42 -12.35 0.35
CA PHE A 102 -7.63 -11.00 0.88
C PHE A 102 -9.11 -10.65 0.88
N ILE A 103 -9.56 -9.95 1.92
CA ILE A 103 -10.92 -9.45 1.95
C ILE A 103 -11.16 -8.46 0.78
N PHE A 104 -12.41 -8.40 0.30
CA PHE A 104 -12.76 -7.47 -0.79
C PHE A 104 -12.43 -6.02 -0.45
N ASP A 105 -12.60 -5.63 0.81
CA ASP A 105 -12.49 -4.26 1.32
C ASP A 105 -11.07 -3.87 1.80
N SER A 106 -10.04 -4.61 1.37
CA SER A 106 -8.62 -4.24 1.43
C SER A 106 -8.18 -3.70 0.06
N PHE A 107 -7.59 -2.50 -0.01
CA PHE A 107 -7.45 -1.76 -1.28
C PHE A 107 -6.02 -1.39 -1.69
N SER A 108 -5.07 -1.31 -0.78
CA SER A 108 -3.70 -0.87 -1.11
C SER A 108 -2.91 -1.96 -1.82
N CYS A 109 -2.12 -1.58 -2.84
CA CYS A 109 -1.17 -2.45 -3.52
C CYS A 109 -1.80 -3.77 -4.02
N GLN A 110 -2.99 -3.68 -4.58
CA GLN A 110 -3.73 -4.81 -5.18
C GLN A 110 -4.21 -4.43 -6.59
N ASN A 111 -4.17 -5.41 -7.50
CA ASN A 111 -4.62 -5.24 -8.87
C ASN A 111 -6.10 -4.84 -8.90
N ASN A 112 -6.45 -3.96 -9.82
CA ASN A 112 -7.81 -3.47 -9.99
C ASN A 112 -8.42 -2.80 -8.74
N LYS A 113 -7.59 -2.37 -7.77
CA LYS A 113 -7.99 -1.59 -6.59
C LYS A 113 -7.19 -0.28 -6.57
N GLY A 114 -7.47 0.60 -5.64
CA GLY A 114 -6.76 1.88 -5.53
C GLY A 114 -7.61 2.96 -4.87
N LEU A 115 -7.04 4.17 -4.77
CA LEU A 115 -7.60 5.28 -4.00
C LEU A 115 -9.06 5.62 -4.37
N HIS A 116 -9.38 5.69 -5.66
CA HIS A 116 -10.73 6.07 -6.09
C HIS A 116 -11.78 4.99 -5.77
N ARG A 117 -11.39 3.71 -5.85
CA ARG A 117 -12.29 2.61 -5.51
C ARG A 117 -12.59 2.55 -4.01
N VAL A 118 -11.58 2.77 -3.16
CA VAL A 118 -11.81 2.79 -1.72
C VAL A 118 -12.67 3.98 -1.28
N ILE A 119 -12.49 5.16 -1.89
CA ILE A 119 -13.33 6.34 -1.62
C ILE A 119 -14.79 6.07 -2.00
N LYS A 120 -15.06 5.51 -3.19
CA LYS A 120 -16.41 5.08 -3.58
C LYS A 120 -16.99 4.02 -2.65
N ARG A 121 -16.15 3.10 -2.15
CA ARG A 121 -16.59 2.08 -1.18
C ARG A 121 -16.94 2.67 0.17
N PHE A 122 -16.15 3.62 0.65
CA PHE A 122 -16.43 4.38 1.86
C PHE A 122 -17.80 5.09 1.76
N GLU A 123 -18.03 5.80 0.67
CA GLU A 123 -19.29 6.48 0.40
C GLU A 123 -20.49 5.51 0.34
N LYS A 124 -20.33 4.37 -0.35
CA LYS A 124 -21.35 3.33 -0.42
C LYS A 124 -21.69 2.77 0.96
N PHE A 125 -20.70 2.55 1.82
CA PHE A 125 -20.91 2.04 3.17
C PHE A 125 -21.59 3.07 4.06
N SER A 126 -21.11 4.31 4.04
CA SER A 126 -21.70 5.39 4.85
C SER A 126 -23.16 5.65 4.48
N ARG A 127 -23.52 5.64 3.19
CA ARG A 127 -24.91 5.75 2.73
C ARG A 127 -25.80 4.59 3.22
N LYS A 128 -25.27 3.35 3.17
CA LYS A 128 -26.01 2.17 3.67
C LYS A 128 -26.28 2.24 5.17
N ILE A 129 -25.26 2.58 5.97
CA ILE A 129 -25.37 2.67 7.43
C ILE A 129 -26.32 3.80 7.83
N SER A 130 -26.13 4.96 7.20
CA SER A 130 -26.97 6.15 7.50
C SER A 130 -28.35 6.11 6.88
N ARG A 131 -28.70 5.07 6.11
CA ARG A 131 -29.94 5.01 5.31
C ARG A 131 -30.13 6.31 4.51
N ASN A 132 -29.16 6.61 3.64
CA ASN A 132 -29.11 7.83 2.85
C ASN A 132 -29.14 9.12 3.70
N SER A 133 -28.36 9.12 4.80
CA SER A 133 -28.19 10.27 5.72
C SER A 133 -29.41 10.60 6.59
N THR A 134 -30.35 9.67 6.74
CA THR A 134 -31.48 9.81 7.69
C THR A 134 -31.12 9.34 9.10
N ARG A 135 -30.02 8.61 9.28
CA ARG A 135 -29.50 8.13 10.57
C ARG A 135 -28.03 8.48 10.74
N THR A 136 -27.59 8.54 11.98
CA THR A 136 -26.18 8.77 12.31
C THR A 136 -25.33 7.61 11.83
N CYS A 137 -24.24 7.92 11.11
CA CYS A 137 -23.17 6.99 10.78
C CYS A 137 -21.94 7.38 11.60
N TRP A 138 -21.52 6.50 12.52
CA TRP A 138 -20.30 6.61 13.30
C TRP A 138 -19.15 5.92 12.58
N ILE A 139 -17.97 6.50 12.68
CA ILE A 139 -16.77 6.02 12.02
C ILE A 139 -15.64 6.01 13.03
N LEU A 140 -15.11 4.82 13.32
CA LEU A 140 -13.84 4.62 14.00
C LEU A 140 -12.76 4.58 12.93
N LYS A 141 -11.86 5.54 12.98
CA LYS A 141 -10.65 5.55 12.14
C LYS A 141 -9.43 5.26 12.97
N CYS A 142 -8.55 4.40 12.45
CA CYS A 142 -7.26 4.04 13.03
C CYS A 142 -6.16 4.06 11.97
N ASP A 143 -4.93 4.22 12.44
CA ASP A 143 -3.70 4.19 11.62
C ASP A 143 -2.63 3.44 12.44
N ILE A 144 -1.85 2.58 11.80
CA ILE A 144 -0.79 1.82 12.47
C ILE A 144 0.48 2.67 12.52
N ARG A 145 1.12 2.70 13.70
CA ARG A 145 2.35 3.46 13.89
C ARG A 145 3.51 2.79 13.16
N LYS A 146 4.22 3.57 12.30
CA LYS A 146 5.44 3.14 11.58
C LYS A 146 5.30 1.75 10.92
N PHE A 147 4.17 1.45 10.30
CA PHE A 147 3.75 0.13 9.86
C PHE A 147 4.87 -0.70 9.20
N PHE A 148 5.46 -0.24 8.09
CA PHE A 148 6.52 -0.98 7.38
C PHE A 148 7.76 -1.23 8.24
N ALA A 149 8.08 -0.31 9.14
CA ALA A 149 9.20 -0.43 10.08
C ALA A 149 8.92 -1.38 11.25
N SER A 150 7.64 -1.68 11.51
CA SER A 150 7.19 -2.48 12.65
C SER A 150 6.83 -3.92 12.28
N ILE A 151 6.85 -4.28 10.98
CA ILE A 151 6.56 -5.66 10.57
C ILE A 151 7.64 -6.58 11.14
N ASP A 152 7.22 -7.52 11.97
CA ASP A 152 8.09 -8.52 12.59
C ASP A 152 8.38 -9.66 11.60
N HIS A 153 9.68 -9.99 11.41
CA HIS A 153 10.11 -11.01 10.46
C HIS A 153 9.68 -12.41 10.87
N TYR A 154 9.73 -12.72 12.16
CA TYR A 154 9.33 -14.03 12.66
C TYR A 154 7.84 -14.29 12.44
N ILE A 155 7.00 -13.31 12.77
CA ILE A 155 5.55 -13.42 12.55
C ILE A 155 5.26 -13.55 11.05
N LEU A 156 5.89 -12.71 10.20
CA LEU A 156 5.70 -12.77 8.75
C LEU A 156 6.11 -14.13 8.16
N THR A 157 7.29 -14.63 8.54
CA THR A 157 7.78 -15.93 8.07
C THR A 157 6.91 -17.08 8.55
N ASN A 158 6.37 -17.03 9.77
CA ASN A 158 5.42 -18.04 10.26
C ASN A 158 4.09 -18.04 9.49
N ILE A 159 3.57 -16.86 9.13
CA ILE A 159 2.39 -16.75 8.26
C ILE A 159 2.65 -17.40 6.89
N LEU A 160 3.82 -17.13 6.30
CA LEU A 160 4.22 -17.71 5.02
C LEU A 160 4.45 -19.22 5.10
N ARG A 161 5.13 -19.71 6.16
CA ARG A 161 5.39 -21.14 6.40
C ARG A 161 4.08 -21.94 6.49
N GLY A 162 3.05 -21.36 7.07
CA GLY A 162 1.72 -22.00 7.13
C GLY A 162 1.00 -22.07 5.78
N ARG A 163 1.58 -21.56 4.69
CA ARG A 163 0.97 -21.50 3.36
C ARG A 163 1.83 -22.07 2.24
N ILE A 164 3.15 -22.04 2.37
CA ILE A 164 4.13 -22.42 1.36
C ILE A 164 4.75 -23.75 1.78
N LEU A 165 4.60 -24.79 0.94
CA LEU A 165 5.11 -26.13 1.21
C LEU A 165 6.56 -26.31 0.76
N ASP A 166 6.93 -25.68 -0.36
CA ASP A 166 8.26 -25.78 -0.92
C ASP A 166 9.30 -25.09 -0.02
N SER A 167 10.21 -25.88 0.55
CA SER A 167 11.23 -25.40 1.48
C SER A 167 12.26 -24.48 0.82
N ARG A 168 12.62 -24.72 -0.45
CA ARG A 168 13.57 -23.88 -1.18
C ARG A 168 12.94 -22.50 -1.45
N LEU A 169 11.67 -22.49 -1.87
CA LEU A 169 10.93 -21.24 -2.05
C LEU A 169 10.78 -20.50 -0.72
N PHE A 170 10.44 -21.20 0.36
CA PHE A 170 10.33 -20.59 1.68
C PHE A 170 11.65 -19.95 2.12
N ASN A 171 12.78 -20.63 1.95
CA ASN A 171 14.10 -20.11 2.29
C ASN A 171 14.46 -18.86 1.46
N LEU A 172 14.13 -18.84 0.17
CA LEU A 172 14.32 -17.66 -0.67
C LEU A 172 13.48 -16.47 -0.16
N LEU A 173 12.22 -16.69 0.22
CA LEU A 173 11.38 -15.62 0.78
C LEU A 173 11.90 -15.12 2.12
N GLU A 174 12.37 -16.02 2.98
CA GLU A 174 12.99 -15.65 4.26
C GLU A 174 14.26 -14.82 4.04
N GLN A 175 15.11 -15.20 3.06
CA GLN A 175 16.29 -14.42 2.67
C GLN A 175 15.92 -13.01 2.20
N VAL A 176 14.88 -12.87 1.36
CA VAL A 176 14.38 -11.56 0.92
C VAL A 176 13.83 -10.74 2.08
N ILE A 177 13.11 -11.35 3.03
CA ILE A 177 12.58 -10.65 4.21
C ILE A 177 13.74 -10.18 5.11
N ARG A 178 14.71 -11.05 5.39
CA ARG A 178 15.85 -10.74 6.26
C ARG A 178 16.92 -9.86 5.62
N SER A 179 16.85 -9.62 4.30
CA SER A 179 17.79 -8.72 3.60
C SER A 179 17.71 -7.27 4.04
N PHE A 180 16.69 -6.89 4.79
CA PHE A 180 16.49 -5.53 5.29
C PHE A 180 15.91 -5.55 6.72
N GLU A 181 16.47 -4.73 7.58
CA GLU A 181 15.91 -4.47 8.91
C GLU A 181 16.11 -3.01 9.33
N ILE A 182 15.22 -2.49 10.15
CA ILE A 182 15.35 -1.17 10.78
C ILE A 182 15.81 -1.33 12.24
N CYS A 183 15.32 -2.34 12.90
CA CYS A 183 15.79 -2.83 14.18
C CYS A 183 15.73 -4.37 14.15
N HIS A 184 16.42 -5.01 15.08
CA HIS A 184 16.63 -6.46 15.07
C HIS A 184 15.34 -7.24 14.76
N ASN A 185 15.36 -8.01 13.67
CA ASN A 185 14.26 -8.81 13.12
C ASN A 185 12.96 -8.04 12.80
N LYS A 186 13.03 -6.72 12.56
CA LYS A 186 11.86 -5.91 12.22
C LYS A 186 12.11 -4.95 11.06
N GLY A 187 11.07 -4.79 10.27
CA GLY A 187 11.00 -3.85 9.16
C GLY A 187 11.14 -4.49 7.80
N ILE A 188 10.38 -3.96 6.85
CA ILE A 188 10.51 -4.29 5.42
C ILE A 188 10.69 -3.00 4.62
N PRO A 189 11.48 -3.03 3.53
CA PRO A 189 11.88 -1.83 2.83
C PRO A 189 10.75 -1.22 2.02
N LEU A 190 10.51 0.09 2.20
CA LEU A 190 9.60 0.84 1.34
C LEU A 190 10.19 1.00 -0.06
N GLY A 191 9.36 0.74 -1.08
CA GLY A 191 9.71 0.93 -2.49
C GLY A 191 9.91 -0.36 -3.29
N ASN A 192 9.78 -1.53 -2.67
CA ASN A 192 9.90 -2.82 -3.33
C ASN A 192 8.55 -3.54 -3.44
N LEU A 193 8.39 -4.32 -4.52
CA LEU A 193 7.12 -4.97 -4.84
C LEU A 193 6.77 -6.10 -3.85
N THR A 194 7.77 -6.88 -3.44
CA THR A 194 7.60 -7.93 -2.41
C THR A 194 7.16 -7.36 -1.07
N SER A 195 7.70 -6.20 -0.66
CA SER A 195 7.29 -5.55 0.59
C SER A 195 5.81 -5.18 0.60
N GLN A 196 5.26 -4.77 -0.55
CA GLN A 196 3.83 -4.47 -0.67
C GLN A 196 2.96 -5.73 -0.53
N LEU A 197 3.40 -6.85 -1.11
CA LEU A 197 2.73 -8.13 -0.96
C LEU A 197 2.80 -8.64 0.48
N PHE A 198 3.99 -8.63 1.08
CA PHE A 198 4.22 -9.07 2.46
C PHE A 198 3.42 -8.25 3.47
N ALA A 199 3.36 -6.93 3.29
CA ALA A 199 2.52 -6.05 4.11
C ALA A 199 1.02 -6.44 4.04
N ASN A 200 0.51 -6.79 2.85
CA ASN A 200 -0.86 -7.25 2.70
C ASN A 200 -1.09 -8.65 3.28
N ILE A 201 -0.13 -9.57 3.14
CA ILE A 201 -0.19 -10.90 3.76
C ILE A 201 -0.23 -10.77 5.29
N TYR A 202 0.64 -9.94 5.85
CA TYR A 202 0.70 -9.67 7.29
C TYR A 202 -0.62 -9.11 7.83
N MET A 203 -1.15 -8.08 7.17
CA MET A 203 -2.40 -7.44 7.58
C MET A 203 -3.65 -8.27 7.26
N ASN A 204 -3.54 -9.29 6.41
CA ASN A 204 -4.68 -10.18 6.16
C ASN A 204 -5.11 -10.92 7.43
N GLU A 205 -4.20 -11.26 8.33
CA GLU A 205 -4.57 -11.87 9.62
C GLU A 205 -5.47 -10.93 10.44
N PHE A 206 -5.16 -9.63 10.44
CA PHE A 206 -6.02 -8.61 11.06
C PHE A 206 -7.35 -8.45 10.31
N ASP A 207 -7.35 -8.45 8.98
CA ASP A 207 -8.57 -8.35 8.18
C ASP A 207 -9.54 -9.51 8.48
N GLN A 208 -9.01 -10.73 8.61
CA GLN A 208 -9.78 -11.92 8.97
C GLN A 208 -10.34 -11.81 10.40
N PHE A 209 -9.53 -11.32 11.35
CA PHE A 209 -9.99 -11.08 12.71
C PHE A 209 -11.16 -10.09 12.75
N VAL A 210 -11.06 -8.96 12.05
CA VAL A 210 -12.15 -7.96 12.01
C VAL A 210 -13.43 -8.52 11.39
N LYS A 211 -13.30 -9.34 10.34
CA LYS A 211 -14.45 -9.91 9.63
C LYS A 211 -15.08 -11.09 10.36
N HIS A 212 -14.29 -11.98 10.92
CA HIS A 212 -14.79 -13.27 11.44
C HIS A 212 -14.88 -13.35 12.96
N ASN A 213 -14.08 -12.55 13.70
CA ASN A 213 -14.14 -12.55 15.17
C ASN A 213 -14.92 -11.33 15.69
N LEU A 214 -14.70 -10.14 15.11
CA LEU A 214 -15.45 -8.95 15.51
C LEU A 214 -16.77 -8.81 14.73
N HIS A 215 -16.96 -9.59 13.65
CA HIS A 215 -18.13 -9.57 12.77
C HIS A 215 -18.49 -8.19 12.19
N ILE A 216 -17.47 -7.31 12.01
CA ILE A 216 -17.69 -5.96 11.48
C ILE A 216 -17.93 -6.00 9.98
N LYS A 217 -19.16 -5.75 9.58
CA LYS A 217 -19.58 -5.76 8.17
C LYS A 217 -18.95 -4.62 7.38
N TYR A 218 -18.94 -3.42 7.92
CA TYR A 218 -18.51 -2.19 7.25
C TYR A 218 -17.10 -1.78 7.69
N TYR A 219 -16.12 -2.52 7.22
CA TYR A 219 -14.70 -2.35 7.46
C TYR A 219 -13.98 -2.13 6.14
N ILE A 220 -13.09 -1.14 6.07
CA ILE A 220 -12.25 -0.83 4.91
C ILE A 220 -10.82 -0.61 5.39
N ARG A 221 -9.85 -1.18 4.67
CA ARG A 221 -8.41 -0.96 4.91
C ARG A 221 -7.70 -0.46 3.65
N TYR A 222 -6.82 0.51 3.84
CA TYR A 222 -5.87 0.99 2.83
C TYR A 222 -4.46 1.01 3.44
N ALA A 223 -3.67 -0.05 3.23
CA ALA A 223 -2.38 -0.32 3.89
C ALA A 223 -2.53 -0.33 5.43
N ASP A 224 -1.95 0.66 6.10
CA ASP A 224 -1.96 0.90 7.54
C ASP A 224 -3.16 1.73 8.02
N ASP A 225 -3.87 2.38 7.13
CA ASP A 225 -5.03 3.25 7.43
C ASP A 225 -6.33 2.45 7.28
N PHE A 226 -7.15 2.38 8.32
CA PHE A 226 -8.39 1.64 8.26
C PHE A 226 -9.56 2.31 9.01
N VAL A 227 -10.76 1.97 8.59
CA VAL A 227 -12.00 2.49 9.15
C VAL A 227 -13.01 1.38 9.40
N LEU A 228 -13.69 1.46 10.54
CA LEU A 228 -14.88 0.69 10.88
C LEU A 228 -16.06 1.65 10.96
N MET A 229 -17.21 1.22 10.49
CA MET A 229 -18.41 2.07 10.45
C MET A 229 -19.60 1.33 11.03
N SER A 230 -20.38 2.03 11.87
CA SER A 230 -21.63 1.54 12.45
C SER A 230 -22.62 2.68 12.68
N ASN A 231 -23.89 2.33 12.84
CA ASN A 231 -24.92 3.25 13.37
C ASN A 231 -24.91 3.30 14.90
N ASN A 232 -24.20 2.39 15.56
CA ASN A 232 -24.01 2.33 17.00
C ASN A 232 -22.58 2.71 17.40
N ARG A 233 -22.43 3.81 18.15
CA ARG A 233 -21.13 4.27 18.65
C ARG A 233 -20.49 3.29 19.62
N PHE A 234 -21.28 2.65 20.47
CA PHE A 234 -20.80 1.74 21.52
C PHE A 234 -20.17 0.48 20.91
N GLU A 235 -20.71 -0.04 19.80
CA GLU A 235 -20.11 -1.14 19.06
C GLU A 235 -18.68 -0.83 18.63
N LEU A 236 -18.42 0.39 18.13
CA LEU A 236 -17.08 0.82 17.73
C LEU A 236 -16.15 1.05 18.92
N LEU A 237 -16.66 1.55 20.04
CA LEU A 237 -15.90 1.72 21.27
C LEU A 237 -15.46 0.38 21.83
N ASP A 238 -16.33 -0.63 21.80
CA ASP A 238 -16.05 -1.99 22.26
C ASP A 238 -15.05 -2.73 21.35
N CYS A 239 -15.03 -2.40 20.05
CA CYS A 239 -14.06 -2.96 19.12
C CYS A 239 -12.62 -2.44 19.36
N LEU A 240 -12.43 -1.21 19.80
CA LEU A 240 -11.11 -0.59 19.89
C LEU A 240 -10.13 -1.34 20.80
N PRO A 241 -10.46 -1.72 22.05
CA PRO A 241 -9.58 -2.50 22.90
C PRO A 241 -9.27 -3.90 22.31
N LYS A 242 -10.25 -4.55 21.67
CA LYS A 242 -10.08 -5.85 21.02
C LYS A 242 -9.09 -5.75 19.84
N ILE A 243 -9.23 -4.71 19.00
CA ILE A 243 -8.31 -4.39 17.91
C ILE A 243 -6.90 -4.13 18.45
N THR A 244 -6.76 -3.31 19.47
CA THR A 244 -5.46 -2.97 20.07
C THR A 244 -4.76 -4.22 20.61
N THR A 245 -5.51 -5.08 21.32
CA THR A 245 -4.99 -6.35 21.86
C THR A 245 -4.57 -7.30 20.75
N PHE A 246 -5.38 -7.45 19.70
CA PHE A 246 -5.02 -8.32 18.57
C PHE A 246 -3.76 -7.83 17.87
N LEU A 247 -3.70 -6.54 17.51
CA LEU A 247 -2.55 -5.95 16.83
C LEU A 247 -1.27 -6.12 17.66
N SER A 248 -1.32 -5.86 18.97
CA SER A 248 -0.13 -5.97 19.83
C SER A 248 0.30 -7.42 20.08
N ARG A 249 -0.64 -8.34 20.34
CA ARG A 249 -0.30 -9.71 20.73
C ARG A 249 -0.03 -10.65 19.56
N GLN A 250 -0.75 -10.46 18.44
CA GLN A 250 -0.66 -11.37 17.30
C GLN A 250 0.25 -10.87 16.18
N LEU A 251 0.36 -9.54 16.05
CA LEU A 251 1.11 -8.91 14.95
C LEU A 251 2.23 -7.98 15.43
N ASP A 252 2.44 -7.86 16.72
CA ASP A 252 3.43 -6.93 17.30
C ASP A 252 3.36 -5.51 16.70
N LEU A 253 2.13 -5.05 16.44
CA LEU A 253 1.83 -3.73 15.89
C LEU A 253 1.13 -2.85 16.92
N SER A 254 1.35 -1.54 16.83
CA SER A 254 0.67 -0.57 17.68
C SER A 254 -0.10 0.46 16.86
N LEU A 255 -1.25 0.88 17.37
CA LEU A 255 -2.00 1.99 16.79
C LEU A 255 -1.28 3.32 17.04
N HIS A 256 -1.40 4.26 16.08
CA HIS A 256 -0.83 5.58 16.22
C HIS A 256 -1.70 6.43 17.18
N PRO A 257 -1.20 6.86 18.38
CA PRO A 257 -2.02 7.44 19.43
C PRO A 257 -2.82 8.68 18.97
N ASN A 258 -2.23 9.51 18.14
CA ASN A 258 -2.84 10.77 17.68
C ASN A 258 -3.67 10.62 16.40
N LYS A 259 -3.92 9.38 15.92
CA LYS A 259 -4.69 9.15 14.70
C LYS A 259 -5.84 8.16 14.89
N ILE A 260 -6.26 7.99 16.13
CA ILE A 260 -7.44 7.22 16.49
C ILE A 260 -8.55 8.21 16.82
N PHE A 261 -9.69 8.08 16.16
CA PHE A 261 -10.86 8.85 16.52
C PHE A 261 -12.16 8.14 16.15
N ILE A 262 -13.21 8.44 16.91
CA ILE A 262 -14.59 8.09 16.59
C ILE A 262 -15.33 9.38 16.33
N LYS A 263 -15.86 9.54 15.11
CA LYS A 263 -16.62 10.72 14.68
C LYS A 263 -17.87 10.31 13.93
N THR A 264 -18.87 11.21 13.88
CA THR A 264 -19.99 11.06 12.95
C THR A 264 -19.56 11.48 11.54
N LEU A 265 -20.18 10.91 10.52
CA LEU A 265 -19.96 11.35 9.15
C LEU A 265 -20.34 12.84 8.98
N ALA A 266 -21.36 13.32 9.68
CA ALA A 266 -21.80 14.71 9.63
C ALA A 266 -20.75 15.71 10.12
N SER A 267 -19.90 15.32 11.10
CA SER A 267 -18.81 16.17 11.59
C SER A 267 -17.58 16.24 10.68
N GLY A 268 -17.61 15.51 9.57
CA GLY A 268 -16.48 15.43 8.63
C GLY A 268 -15.40 14.43 9.06
N VAL A 269 -15.15 13.44 8.24
CA VAL A 269 -14.17 12.36 8.48
C VAL A 269 -13.01 12.48 7.52
N ASP A 270 -11.82 12.72 8.04
CA ASP A 270 -10.58 12.74 7.28
C ASP A 270 -10.11 11.32 6.96
N PHE A 271 -10.26 10.90 5.70
CA PHE A 271 -9.80 9.61 5.21
C PHE A 271 -9.19 9.72 3.81
N LEU A 272 -7.98 9.21 3.65
CA LEU A 272 -7.24 9.15 2.38
C LEU A 272 -7.12 10.49 1.63
N GLY A 273 -6.88 11.57 2.36
CA GLY A 273 -6.66 12.91 1.78
C GLY A 273 -7.91 13.74 1.54
N TRP A 274 -9.07 13.18 1.81
CA TRP A 274 -10.36 13.83 1.73
C TRP A 274 -11.03 13.93 3.09
N VAL A 275 -11.82 14.99 3.29
CA VAL A 275 -12.78 15.09 4.41
C VAL A 275 -14.15 14.75 3.84
N HIS A 276 -14.72 13.65 4.33
CA HIS A 276 -15.99 13.11 3.88
C HIS A 276 -17.14 13.59 4.75
N PHE A 277 -18.19 14.05 4.12
CA PHE A 277 -19.48 14.45 4.70
C PHE A 277 -20.62 13.61 4.12
N PRO A 278 -21.87 13.70 4.62
CA PRO A 278 -23.00 12.90 4.13
C PRO A 278 -23.25 13.00 2.62
N TYR A 279 -23.14 14.21 2.05
CA TYR A 279 -23.52 14.50 0.66
C TYR A 279 -22.36 14.88 -0.25
N HIS A 280 -21.20 15.25 0.33
CA HIS A 280 -20.03 15.70 -0.43
C HIS A 280 -18.73 15.31 0.26
N ARG A 281 -17.64 15.55 -0.40
CA ARG A 281 -16.28 15.46 0.17
C ARG A 281 -15.45 16.63 -0.32
N VAL A 282 -14.62 17.14 0.55
CA VAL A 282 -13.69 18.23 0.22
C VAL A 282 -12.25 17.79 0.42
N LEU A 283 -11.34 18.41 -0.31
CA LEU A 283 -9.91 18.13 -0.15
C LEU A 283 -9.44 18.57 1.25
N ARG A 284 -8.62 17.75 1.90
CA ARG A 284 -8.02 18.06 3.22
C ARG A 284 -7.24 19.36 3.16
N THR A 285 -7.35 20.21 4.19
CA THR A 285 -6.66 21.52 4.26
C THR A 285 -5.15 21.42 4.04
N LYS A 286 -4.47 20.43 4.65
CA LYS A 286 -3.03 20.21 4.42
C LYS A 286 -2.71 19.91 2.95
N THR A 287 -3.57 19.20 2.25
CA THR A 287 -3.41 18.91 0.81
C THR A 287 -3.65 20.16 -0.03
N LYS A 288 -4.64 21.00 0.31
CA LYS A 288 -4.88 22.30 -0.36
C LYS A 288 -3.67 23.23 -0.22
N ILE A 289 -3.14 23.37 1.00
CA ILE A 289 -1.96 24.21 1.27
C ILE A 289 -0.75 23.72 0.48
N ARG A 290 -0.49 22.40 0.47
CA ARG A 290 0.61 21.80 -0.28
C ARG A 290 0.46 22.06 -1.78
N MET A 291 -0.72 21.85 -2.33
CA MET A 291 -1.04 22.10 -3.74
C MET A 291 -0.73 23.56 -4.11
N LYS A 292 -1.25 24.52 -3.35
CA LYS A 292 -0.99 25.97 -3.60
C LYS A 292 0.51 26.28 -3.53
N ARG A 293 1.25 25.68 -2.57
CA ARG A 293 2.71 25.88 -2.43
C ARG A 293 3.50 25.31 -3.62
N LEU A 294 3.14 24.12 -4.08
CA LEU A 294 3.83 23.48 -5.22
C LEU A 294 3.60 24.26 -6.52
N LEU A 295 2.38 24.69 -6.75
CA LEU A 295 2.03 25.46 -7.94
C LEU A 295 2.66 26.86 -7.95
N GLY A 296 2.84 27.49 -6.78
CA GLY A 296 3.58 28.76 -6.67
C GLY A 296 5.11 28.64 -6.84
N ARG A 297 5.65 27.40 -6.82
CA ARG A 297 7.10 27.15 -6.98
C ARG A 297 7.47 26.46 -8.28
N CYS A 298 6.56 25.76 -8.88
CA CYS A 298 6.79 24.90 -10.04
C CYS A 298 5.71 25.16 -11.09
N GLN A 299 6.09 25.82 -12.17
CA GLN A 299 5.22 26.10 -13.31
C GLN A 299 4.97 24.86 -14.20
N SER A 300 5.16 23.65 -13.67
CA SER A 300 5.01 22.42 -14.43
C SER A 300 3.54 22.14 -14.76
N ASN A 301 3.17 22.20 -16.03
CA ASN A 301 1.85 21.85 -16.54
C ASN A 301 1.39 20.45 -16.06
N HIS A 302 2.29 19.47 -15.98
CA HIS A 302 1.98 18.12 -15.47
C HIS A 302 1.51 18.10 -14.02
N ALA A 303 2.07 18.95 -13.14
CA ALA A 303 1.63 19.05 -11.75
C ALA A 303 0.22 19.63 -11.65
N VAL A 304 -0.06 20.64 -12.45
CA VAL A 304 -1.39 21.28 -12.56
C VAL A 304 -2.43 20.25 -13.01
N GLU A 305 -2.19 19.58 -14.12
CA GLU A 305 -3.10 18.55 -14.66
C GLU A 305 -3.37 17.44 -13.65
N SER A 306 -2.32 16.97 -12.95
CA SER A 306 -2.44 15.97 -11.89
C SER A 306 -3.36 16.43 -10.76
N TYR A 307 -3.24 17.69 -10.33
CA TYR A 307 -4.11 18.25 -9.30
C TYR A 307 -5.54 18.50 -9.81
N LEU A 308 -5.70 19.00 -11.02
CA LEU A 308 -7.02 19.16 -11.62
C LEU A 308 -7.73 17.81 -11.75
N GLY A 309 -7.03 16.76 -12.22
CA GLY A 309 -7.56 15.40 -12.24
C GLY A 309 -7.95 14.87 -10.86
N MET A 310 -7.17 15.20 -9.81
CA MET A 310 -7.56 14.84 -8.44
C MET A 310 -8.83 15.58 -7.99
N LEU A 311 -8.97 16.88 -8.30
CA LEU A 311 -10.10 17.71 -7.88
C LEU A 311 -11.44 17.29 -8.47
N THR A 312 -11.45 16.63 -9.64
CA THR A 312 -12.70 16.08 -10.23
C THR A 312 -13.40 15.05 -9.34
N HIS A 313 -12.70 14.51 -8.34
CA HIS A 313 -13.22 13.49 -7.45
C HIS A 313 -13.86 14.02 -6.16
N GLY A 314 -14.04 15.35 -6.03
CA GLY A 314 -14.65 15.95 -4.85
C GLY A 314 -15.39 17.25 -5.16
N ASP A 315 -16.00 17.86 -4.12
CA ASP A 315 -16.56 19.20 -4.23
C ASP A 315 -15.41 20.22 -4.19
N ALA A 316 -14.92 20.57 -5.35
CA ALA A 316 -13.71 21.36 -5.52
C ALA A 316 -13.81 22.39 -6.67
N TYR A 317 -15.03 22.76 -7.09
CA TYR A 317 -15.23 23.68 -8.20
C TYR A 317 -14.44 24.98 -8.04
N ARG A 318 -14.63 25.68 -6.91
CA ARG A 318 -13.89 26.93 -6.62
C ARG A 318 -12.38 26.75 -6.68
N LEU A 319 -11.89 25.67 -6.09
CA LEU A 319 -10.46 25.36 -6.06
C LEU A 319 -9.91 25.04 -7.46
N SER A 320 -10.70 24.35 -8.30
CA SER A 320 -10.35 24.08 -9.70
C SER A 320 -10.30 25.39 -10.53
N SER A 321 -11.24 26.30 -10.31
CA SER A 321 -11.25 27.62 -10.96
C SER A 321 -10.07 28.48 -10.52
N GLU A 322 -9.77 28.55 -9.22
CA GLU A 322 -8.57 29.22 -8.69
C GLU A 322 -7.28 28.69 -9.36
N LEU A 323 -7.17 27.37 -9.51
CA LEU A 323 -6.00 26.75 -10.16
C LEU A 323 -5.86 27.14 -11.64
N LYS A 324 -6.96 27.08 -12.38
CA LYS A 324 -6.97 27.45 -13.80
C LYS A 324 -6.57 28.93 -13.98
N ASN A 325 -7.09 29.82 -13.15
CA ASN A 325 -6.74 31.24 -13.16
C ASN A 325 -5.26 31.48 -12.84
N LEU A 326 -4.70 30.79 -11.83
CA LEU A 326 -3.28 30.86 -11.49
C LEU A 326 -2.40 30.40 -12.66
N CYS A 327 -2.77 29.31 -13.33
CA CYS A 327 -2.03 28.82 -14.50
C CYS A 327 -2.06 29.81 -15.68
N TRP A 328 -3.21 30.42 -15.90
CA TRP A 328 -3.34 31.45 -16.95
C TRP A 328 -2.46 32.68 -16.67
N LEU A 329 -2.43 33.15 -15.41
CA LEU A 329 -1.56 34.27 -14.98
C LEU A 329 -0.06 33.94 -15.14
N PHE A 330 0.36 32.73 -14.83
CA PHE A 330 1.76 32.31 -15.02
C PHE A 330 2.13 32.19 -16.49
N ALA A 331 1.22 31.72 -17.35
CA ALA A 331 1.46 31.61 -18.79
C ALA A 331 1.61 32.99 -19.48
N GLN A 332 1.06 34.05 -18.91
CA GLN A 332 1.24 35.44 -19.41
C GLN A 332 2.55 36.09 -18.96
N ASN A 333 3.13 35.68 -17.82
CA ASN A 333 4.38 36.21 -17.31
C ASN A 333 5.63 35.58 -17.95
N ASP A 334 5.48 34.53 -18.75
CA ASP A 334 6.55 33.85 -19.49
C ASP A 334 6.64 34.33 -20.98
N GLN A 335 5.84 35.32 -21.37
CA GLN A 335 5.94 36.05 -22.65
C GLN A 335 6.58 37.42 -22.44
#